data_c34eb34c1bb810c448fd494a1e0fbf29
#
_entry.id   c34eb34c1bb810c448fd494a1e0fbf29
#
_cell.length_a   1.000
_cell.length_b   1.000
_cell.length_c   1.000
_cell.angle_alpha   90.00
_cell.angle_beta   90.00
_cell.angle_gamma   90.00
#
_symmetry.space_group_name_H-M   'P 1'
#
loop_
_entity.id
_entity.type
_entity.pdbx_description
1 polymer ?
#
loop_
_entity_poly.entity_id
_entity_poly.type
_entity_poly.pdbx_seq_one_letter_code
_entity_poly.pdbx_strand_id
1 'polypeptide(L)'
;MFTALVYVYLFAPIVVVFVFSFNSKRSTQIFGSFSLTWYQQLLNDPGMKASLTASIEIAFITMAVATVIGTLLAFGLVRARSHAKRPTDVLMLLNLVSPEIVTAIALLLVFTQLGLTLSLTTVILGHITFSIAYVTIIVRGRLVTFNLEVEEAALDLGATNVQAIRLVTLPLLWPAVIASALLVFVMSFDDFVTSYFTSGVDVAPLPVRIYSMIHFGVTPEINAVGTLMMVITISIVLLALLIYTRQQRARLAFLAE
;
A
#
# COMPACT_ATOMS: atom_id res chain seq x y z
N MET A 1 -26.47 -4.96 -19.16
CA MET A 1 -26.16 -3.85 -20.11
C MET A 1 -25.69 -2.59 -19.36
N PHE A 2 -26.44 -2.06 -18.40
CA PHE A 2 -26.05 -0.87 -17.62
C PHE A 2 -24.70 -1.01 -16.90
N THR A 3 -24.47 -2.13 -16.20
CA THR A 3 -23.22 -2.43 -15.49
C THR A 3 -21.98 -2.41 -16.41
N ALA A 4 -22.11 -2.99 -17.61
CA ALA A 4 -21.01 -2.98 -18.59
C ALA A 4 -20.69 -1.55 -19.06
N LEU A 5 -21.70 -0.71 -19.25
CA LEU A 5 -21.54 0.69 -19.65
C LEU A 5 -20.82 1.50 -18.57
N VAL A 6 -21.14 1.26 -17.28
CA VAL A 6 -20.44 1.88 -16.15
C VAL A 6 -18.97 1.46 -16.12
N TYR A 7 -18.67 0.19 -16.32
CA TYR A 7 -17.27 -0.27 -16.37
C TYR A 7 -16.50 0.35 -17.54
N VAL A 8 -17.11 0.37 -18.74
CA VAL A 8 -16.46 1.02 -19.90
C VAL A 8 -16.18 2.49 -19.59
N TYR A 9 -17.12 3.23 -19.02
CA TYR A 9 -16.94 4.64 -18.67
C TYR A 9 -15.82 4.84 -17.64
N LEU A 10 -15.75 4.00 -16.60
CA LEU A 10 -14.75 4.10 -15.54
C LEU A 10 -13.34 3.72 -16.03
N PHE A 11 -13.22 2.71 -16.90
CA PHE A 11 -11.92 2.23 -17.35
C PHE A 11 -11.43 2.89 -18.64
N ALA A 12 -12.30 3.57 -19.40
CA ALA A 12 -11.91 4.23 -20.64
C ALA A 12 -10.74 5.21 -20.50
N PRO A 13 -10.69 6.10 -19.48
CA PRO A 13 -9.53 6.99 -19.30
C PRO A 13 -8.23 6.23 -19.07
N ILE A 14 -8.28 5.13 -18.32
CA ILE A 14 -7.11 4.28 -18.02
C ILE A 14 -6.60 3.62 -19.30
N VAL A 15 -7.53 3.10 -20.13
CA VAL A 15 -7.19 2.51 -21.43
C VAL A 15 -6.57 3.56 -22.36
N VAL A 16 -7.07 4.79 -22.34
CA VAL A 16 -6.49 5.89 -23.13
C VAL A 16 -5.05 6.17 -22.69
N VAL A 17 -4.78 6.32 -21.38
CA VAL A 17 -3.42 6.51 -20.86
C VAL A 17 -2.51 5.37 -21.29
N PHE A 18 -2.97 4.12 -21.14
CA PHE A 18 -2.23 2.94 -21.56
C PHE A 18 -1.91 2.94 -23.05
N VAL A 19 -2.88 3.19 -23.92
CA VAL A 19 -2.67 3.20 -25.37
C VAL A 19 -1.74 4.35 -25.78
N PHE A 20 -1.94 5.56 -25.24
CA PHE A 20 -1.11 6.71 -25.57
C PHE A 20 0.31 6.65 -24.97
N SER A 21 0.57 5.78 -24.02
CA SER A 21 1.93 5.50 -23.54
C SER A 21 2.85 4.92 -24.63
N PHE A 22 2.27 4.29 -25.65
CA PHE A 22 2.98 3.74 -26.81
C PHE A 22 2.97 4.66 -28.03
N ASN A 23 2.48 5.90 -27.91
CA ASN A 23 2.40 6.83 -29.04
C ASN A 23 3.79 7.30 -29.48
N SER A 24 4.11 7.21 -30.77
CA SER A 24 5.38 7.72 -31.32
C SER A 24 5.45 9.25 -31.38
N LYS A 25 4.30 9.93 -31.42
CA LYS A 25 4.22 11.40 -31.49
C LYS A 25 4.22 12.02 -30.09
N ARG A 26 4.80 13.22 -29.96
CA ARG A 26 4.72 14.03 -28.74
C ARG A 26 3.36 14.74 -28.61
N SER A 27 2.30 13.98 -28.81
CA SER A 27 0.91 14.47 -28.76
C SER A 27 0.07 13.54 -27.92
N THR A 28 -0.77 14.11 -27.07
CA THR A 28 -1.77 13.38 -26.27
C THR A 28 -3.13 13.28 -26.95
N GLN A 29 -3.27 13.89 -28.13
CA GLN A 29 -4.54 13.94 -28.89
C GLN A 29 -4.51 13.11 -30.18
N ILE A 30 -3.33 12.98 -30.80
CA ILE A 30 -3.18 12.29 -32.08
C ILE A 30 -2.25 11.12 -31.90
N PHE A 31 -2.78 9.91 -32.09
CA PHE A 31 -1.98 8.69 -32.11
C PHE A 31 -1.26 8.59 -33.48
N GLY A 32 0.06 8.43 -33.42
CA GLY A 32 0.88 8.27 -34.64
C GLY A 32 1.06 6.79 -34.98
N SER A 33 2.05 6.17 -34.40
CA SER A 33 2.36 4.75 -34.55
C SER A 33 2.81 4.19 -33.19
N PHE A 34 2.88 2.87 -33.09
CA PHE A 34 3.38 2.20 -31.90
C PHE A 34 4.88 2.47 -31.72
N SER A 35 5.29 2.86 -30.51
CA SER A 35 6.69 3.11 -30.16
C SER A 35 6.93 2.89 -28.67
N LEU A 36 8.14 2.46 -28.31
CA LEU A 36 8.62 2.33 -26.93
C LEU A 36 9.57 3.48 -26.53
N THR A 37 9.62 4.54 -27.34
CA THR A 37 10.57 5.65 -27.15
C THR A 37 10.46 6.29 -25.75
N TRP A 38 9.23 6.48 -25.25
CA TRP A 38 9.02 7.08 -23.92
C TRP A 38 9.52 6.20 -22.79
N TYR A 39 9.33 4.89 -22.91
CA TYR A 39 9.87 3.93 -21.92
C TYR A 39 11.40 3.91 -21.93
N GLN A 40 12.03 4.01 -23.10
CA GLN A 40 13.48 4.12 -23.22
C GLN A 40 13.99 5.43 -22.61
N GLN A 41 13.28 6.55 -22.81
CA GLN A 41 13.62 7.83 -22.19
C GLN A 41 13.49 7.76 -20.66
N LEU A 42 12.40 7.20 -20.14
CA LEU A 42 12.20 7.01 -18.69
C LEU A 42 13.31 6.16 -18.08
N LEU A 43 13.68 5.06 -18.73
CA LEU A 43 14.74 4.18 -18.26
C LEU A 43 16.14 4.81 -18.37
N ASN A 44 16.31 5.90 -19.10
CA ASN A 44 17.57 6.63 -19.21
C ASN A 44 17.59 7.93 -18.39
N ASP A 45 16.44 8.40 -17.87
CA ASP A 45 16.38 9.58 -17.00
C ASP A 45 16.82 9.22 -15.56
N PRO A 46 17.98 9.77 -15.09
CA PRO A 46 18.45 9.51 -13.73
C PRO A 46 17.47 9.98 -12.66
N GLY A 47 16.80 11.11 -12.87
CA GLY A 47 15.82 11.66 -11.94
C GLY A 47 14.56 10.79 -11.82
N MET A 48 14.11 10.17 -12.93
CA MET A 48 13.00 9.22 -12.93
C MET A 48 13.37 7.94 -12.16
N LYS A 49 14.58 7.42 -12.40
CA LYS A 49 15.11 6.26 -11.66
C LYS A 49 15.17 6.54 -10.17
N ALA A 50 15.69 7.71 -9.78
CA ALA A 50 15.76 8.11 -8.37
C ALA A 50 14.37 8.18 -7.73
N SER A 51 13.38 8.79 -8.41
CA SER A 51 11.99 8.87 -7.93
C SER A 51 11.33 7.50 -7.80
N LEU A 52 11.52 6.63 -8.78
CA LEU A 52 11.00 5.25 -8.74
C LEU A 52 11.62 4.45 -7.58
N THR A 53 12.96 4.53 -7.45
CA THR A 53 13.67 3.85 -6.37
C THR A 53 13.21 4.36 -5.00
N ALA A 54 13.07 5.69 -4.84
CA ALA A 54 12.56 6.28 -3.61
C ALA A 54 11.14 5.79 -3.27
N SER A 55 10.22 5.76 -4.25
CA SER A 55 8.86 5.25 -4.02
C SER A 55 8.85 3.77 -3.61
N ILE A 56 9.68 2.94 -4.24
CA ILE A 56 9.81 1.54 -3.88
C ILE A 56 10.39 1.38 -2.47
N GLU A 57 11.43 2.14 -2.13
CA GLU A 57 12.07 2.12 -0.82
C GLU A 57 11.09 2.54 0.28
N ILE A 58 10.38 3.67 0.09
CA ILE A 58 9.33 4.15 0.99
C ILE A 58 8.28 3.07 1.21
N ALA A 59 7.75 2.50 0.12
CA ALA A 59 6.69 1.50 0.20
C ALA A 59 7.14 0.22 0.91
N PHE A 60 8.36 -0.27 0.65
CA PHE A 60 8.89 -1.46 1.33
C PHE A 60 9.14 -1.24 2.83
N ILE A 61 9.75 -0.12 3.20
CA ILE A 61 10.03 0.17 4.62
C ILE A 61 8.71 0.38 5.35
N THR A 62 7.80 1.16 4.78
CA THR A 62 6.46 1.37 5.35
C THR A 62 5.71 0.05 5.52
N MET A 63 5.67 -0.78 4.48
CA MET A 63 5.06 -2.10 4.53
C MET A 63 5.64 -2.95 5.67
N ALA A 64 6.95 -3.05 5.76
CA ALA A 64 7.61 -3.88 6.78
C ALA A 64 7.30 -3.38 8.20
N VAL A 65 7.49 -2.09 8.45
CA VAL A 65 7.31 -1.50 9.79
C VAL A 65 5.83 -1.49 10.20
N ALA A 66 4.95 -1.00 9.32
CA ALA A 66 3.53 -0.93 9.62
C ALA A 66 2.88 -2.31 9.80
N THR A 67 3.34 -3.33 9.04
CA THR A 67 2.83 -4.70 9.20
C THR A 67 3.21 -5.28 10.55
N VAL A 68 4.44 -5.10 11.00
CA VAL A 68 4.87 -5.57 12.33
C VAL A 68 4.10 -4.86 13.43
N ILE A 69 4.09 -3.53 13.43
CA ILE A 69 3.44 -2.72 14.47
C ILE A 69 1.92 -2.98 14.48
N GLY A 70 1.28 -2.94 13.31
CA GLY A 70 -0.17 -3.15 13.18
C GLY A 70 -0.61 -4.55 13.58
N THR A 71 0.20 -5.58 13.26
CA THR A 71 -0.06 -6.95 13.70
C THR A 71 0.04 -7.07 15.23
N LEU A 72 1.09 -6.53 15.84
CA LEU A 72 1.24 -6.51 17.30
C LEU A 72 0.09 -5.74 17.98
N LEU A 73 -0.30 -4.60 17.41
CA LEU A 73 -1.43 -3.82 17.92
C LEU A 73 -2.74 -4.60 17.82
N ALA A 74 -2.98 -5.31 16.72
CA ALA A 74 -4.16 -6.17 16.55
C ALA A 74 -4.23 -7.26 17.64
N PHE A 75 -3.11 -7.95 17.94
CA PHE A 75 -3.03 -8.91 19.03
C PHE A 75 -3.31 -8.25 20.39
N GLY A 76 -2.70 -7.10 20.65
CA GLY A 76 -2.94 -6.35 21.90
C GLY A 76 -4.41 -5.96 22.07
N LEU A 77 -5.06 -5.46 21.03
CA LEU A 77 -6.45 -5.03 21.08
C LEU A 77 -7.45 -6.20 21.25
N VAL A 78 -7.15 -7.38 20.73
CA VAL A 78 -8.03 -8.54 20.91
C VAL A 78 -7.83 -9.18 22.28
N ARG A 79 -6.60 -9.38 22.70
CA ARG A 79 -6.26 -10.21 23.89
C ARG A 79 -6.18 -9.43 25.19
N ALA A 80 -5.73 -8.18 25.16
CA ALA A 80 -5.60 -7.42 26.41
C ALA A 80 -6.97 -6.98 26.93
N ARG A 81 -7.18 -7.15 28.25
CA ARG A 81 -8.29 -6.52 28.98
C ARG A 81 -7.88 -5.09 29.38
N SER A 82 -7.66 -4.23 28.40
CA SER A 82 -7.11 -2.88 28.63
C SER A 82 -8.16 -1.79 28.45
N HIS A 83 -8.11 -0.79 29.33
CA HIS A 83 -8.87 0.46 29.17
C HIS A 83 -8.43 1.24 27.91
N ALA A 84 -7.26 0.94 27.36
CA ALA A 84 -6.75 1.56 26.14
C ALA A 84 -7.46 1.13 24.84
N LYS A 85 -8.30 0.06 24.87
CA LYS A 85 -9.00 -0.41 23.66
C LYS A 85 -9.84 0.67 23.02
N ARG A 86 -10.76 1.29 23.79
CA ARG A 86 -11.67 2.34 23.27
C ARG A 86 -10.92 3.54 22.68
N PRO A 87 -9.96 4.18 23.38
CA PRO A 87 -9.23 5.29 22.79
C PRO A 87 -8.43 4.88 21.55
N THR A 88 -7.82 3.68 21.52
CA THR A 88 -7.11 3.20 20.33
C THR A 88 -8.06 2.95 19.15
N ASP A 89 -9.24 2.37 19.38
CA ASP A 89 -10.26 2.19 18.34
C ASP A 89 -10.71 3.54 17.76
N VAL A 90 -10.92 4.55 18.62
CA VAL A 90 -11.26 5.91 18.17
C VAL A 90 -10.13 6.53 17.35
N LEU A 91 -8.89 6.42 17.81
CA LEU A 91 -7.73 6.93 17.05
C LEU A 91 -7.58 6.28 15.68
N MET A 92 -7.78 4.96 15.58
CA MET A 92 -7.76 4.26 14.30
C MET A 92 -8.90 4.73 13.38
N LEU A 93 -10.11 4.89 13.92
CA LEU A 93 -11.25 5.39 13.14
C LEU A 93 -11.03 6.82 12.68
N LEU A 94 -10.49 7.70 13.54
CA LEU A 94 -10.14 9.07 13.17
C LEU A 94 -9.15 9.09 12.00
N ASN A 95 -8.14 8.24 12.04
CA ASN A 95 -7.18 8.13 10.95
C ASN A 95 -7.83 7.73 9.62
N LEU A 96 -8.79 6.79 9.64
CA LEU A 96 -9.48 6.31 8.44
C LEU A 96 -10.53 7.29 7.88
N VAL A 97 -11.14 8.08 8.75
CA VAL A 97 -12.24 9.00 8.36
C VAL A 97 -11.71 10.40 8.06
N SER A 98 -10.53 10.75 8.60
CA SER A 98 -9.93 12.07 8.35
C SER A 98 -9.61 12.27 6.87
N PRO A 99 -9.92 13.44 6.30
CA PRO A 99 -9.47 13.77 4.95
C PRO A 99 -7.93 13.68 4.88
N GLU A 100 -7.42 12.97 3.89
CA GLU A 100 -5.99 12.70 3.71
C GLU A 100 -5.13 13.97 3.73
N ILE A 101 -5.61 15.02 3.05
CA ILE A 101 -4.91 16.32 3.01
C ILE A 101 -4.77 16.96 4.40
N VAL A 102 -5.78 16.79 5.28
CA VAL A 102 -5.72 17.32 6.65
C VAL A 102 -4.67 16.59 7.46
N THR A 103 -4.60 15.27 7.32
CA THR A 103 -3.57 14.43 7.97
C THR A 103 -2.18 14.78 7.47
N ALA A 104 -2.02 14.96 6.16
CA ALA A 104 -0.74 15.32 5.56
C ALA A 104 -0.22 16.70 6.03
N ILE A 105 -1.11 17.71 6.10
CA ILE A 105 -0.76 19.04 6.63
C ILE A 105 -0.44 18.96 8.13
N ALA A 106 -1.19 18.18 8.90
CA ALA A 106 -0.91 17.99 10.31
C ALA A 106 0.47 17.35 10.53
N LEU A 107 0.84 16.33 9.73
CA LEU A 107 2.16 15.72 9.76
C LEU A 107 3.26 16.72 9.40
N LEU A 108 3.07 17.53 8.36
CA LEU A 108 3.99 18.60 7.99
C LEU A 108 4.23 19.54 9.16
N LEU A 109 3.15 20.02 9.84
CA LEU A 109 3.26 20.92 10.99
C LEU A 109 3.99 20.25 12.16
N VAL A 110 3.68 18.99 12.46
CA VAL A 110 4.36 18.25 13.53
C VAL A 110 5.85 18.09 13.22
N PHE A 111 6.22 17.68 12.00
CA PHE A 111 7.60 17.49 11.63
C PHE A 111 8.40 18.80 11.68
N THR A 112 7.83 19.89 11.20
CA THR A 112 8.47 21.21 11.25
C THR A 112 8.61 21.74 12.66
N GLN A 113 7.61 21.56 13.53
CA GLN A 113 7.69 21.94 14.95
C GLN A 113 8.72 21.13 15.73
N LEU A 114 8.91 19.86 15.37
CA LEU A 114 9.95 19.00 15.95
C LEU A 114 11.36 19.30 15.38
N GLY A 115 11.48 20.25 14.45
CA GLY A 115 12.75 20.60 13.80
C GLY A 115 13.27 19.52 12.85
N LEU A 116 12.40 18.60 12.40
CA LEU A 116 12.79 17.56 11.43
C LEU A 116 12.88 18.18 10.04
N THR A 117 14.02 17.96 9.37
CA THR A 117 14.16 18.28 7.94
C THR A 117 13.31 17.32 7.11
N LEU A 118 12.47 17.87 6.22
CA LEU A 118 11.67 17.05 5.31
C LEU A 118 12.59 16.25 4.38
N SER A 119 12.31 14.96 4.25
CA SER A 119 13.15 13.99 3.54
C SER A 119 12.35 12.71 3.24
N LEU A 120 12.97 11.71 2.62
CA LEU A 120 12.35 10.38 2.48
C LEU A 120 11.97 9.78 3.85
N THR A 121 12.71 10.07 4.91
CA THR A 121 12.41 9.58 6.26
C THR A 121 11.08 10.14 6.78
N THR A 122 10.82 11.44 6.57
CA THR A 122 9.54 12.04 6.99
C THR A 122 8.37 11.51 6.17
N VAL A 123 8.55 11.19 4.89
CA VAL A 123 7.55 10.50 4.08
C VAL A 123 7.26 9.10 4.65
N ILE A 124 8.31 8.32 4.94
CA ILE A 124 8.17 6.98 5.54
C ILE A 124 7.40 7.04 6.86
N LEU A 125 7.74 7.97 7.75
CA LEU A 125 7.05 8.16 9.03
C LEU A 125 5.58 8.54 8.83
N GLY A 126 5.30 9.42 7.88
CA GLY A 126 3.93 9.78 7.50
C GLY A 126 3.13 8.58 7.01
N HIS A 127 3.71 7.80 6.10
CA HIS A 127 3.08 6.60 5.55
C HIS A 127 2.85 5.51 6.61
N ILE A 128 3.79 5.30 7.53
CA ILE A 128 3.63 4.38 8.65
C ILE A 128 2.43 4.79 9.51
N THR A 129 2.24 6.08 9.74
CA THR A 129 1.18 6.61 10.63
C THR A 129 -0.22 6.18 10.17
N PHE A 130 -0.54 6.29 8.88
CA PHE A 130 -1.85 5.83 8.41
C PHE A 130 -1.90 4.32 8.18
N SER A 131 -0.79 3.72 7.76
CA SER A 131 -0.73 2.29 7.40
C SER A 131 -0.96 1.36 8.58
N ILE A 132 -0.51 1.71 9.78
CA ILE A 132 -0.72 0.91 11.01
C ILE A 132 -2.20 0.62 11.23
N ALA A 133 -3.09 1.61 11.01
CA ALA A 133 -4.53 1.44 11.21
C ALA A 133 -5.10 0.38 10.25
N TYR A 134 -4.73 0.42 8.97
CA TYR A 134 -5.18 -0.57 7.97
C TYR A 134 -4.74 -1.98 8.31
N VAL A 135 -3.46 -2.18 8.64
CA VAL A 135 -2.95 -3.50 9.05
C VAL A 135 -3.69 -4.00 10.29
N THR A 136 -3.82 -3.13 11.30
CA THR A 136 -4.47 -3.49 12.56
C THR A 136 -5.91 -3.96 12.34
N ILE A 137 -6.68 -3.26 11.51
CA ILE A 137 -8.09 -3.60 11.24
C ILE A 137 -8.20 -4.93 10.50
N ILE A 138 -7.37 -5.15 9.47
CA ILE A 138 -7.41 -6.39 8.66
C ILE A 138 -7.01 -7.60 9.51
N VAL A 139 -5.88 -7.50 10.24
CA VAL A 139 -5.40 -8.60 11.08
C VAL A 139 -6.33 -8.85 12.25
N ARG A 140 -6.85 -7.79 12.90
CA ARG A 140 -7.84 -7.90 13.98
C ARG A 140 -9.13 -8.56 13.50
N GLY A 141 -9.64 -8.19 12.32
CA GLY A 141 -10.83 -8.81 11.74
C GLY A 141 -10.67 -10.32 11.59
N ARG A 142 -9.48 -10.77 11.18
CA ARG A 142 -9.16 -12.19 11.08
C ARG A 142 -8.96 -12.84 12.45
N LEU A 143 -8.34 -12.14 13.40
CA LEU A 143 -8.07 -12.64 14.74
C LEU A 143 -9.36 -12.83 15.56
N VAL A 144 -10.36 -11.96 15.39
CA VAL A 144 -11.68 -12.09 16.06
C VAL A 144 -12.47 -13.29 15.53
N THR A 145 -12.30 -13.67 14.27
CA THR A 145 -12.95 -14.86 13.67
C THR A 145 -12.11 -16.14 13.82
N PHE A 146 -10.99 -16.06 14.53
CA PHE A 146 -10.11 -17.20 14.76
C PHE A 146 -10.70 -18.16 15.79
N ASN A 147 -10.67 -19.49 15.49
CA ASN A 147 -11.10 -20.48 16.46
C ASN A 147 -10.04 -20.64 17.57
N LEU A 148 -10.36 -20.14 18.76
CA LEU A 148 -9.49 -20.20 19.93
C LEU A 148 -9.21 -21.62 20.43
N GLU A 149 -10.10 -22.59 20.17
CA GLU A 149 -9.93 -23.98 20.57
C GLU A 149 -8.63 -24.60 20.05
N VAL A 150 -8.18 -24.20 18.86
CA VAL A 150 -6.91 -24.66 18.28
C VAL A 150 -5.70 -24.18 19.10
N GLU A 151 -5.78 -22.97 19.64
CA GLU A 151 -4.75 -22.42 20.51
C GLU A 151 -4.81 -23.05 21.92
N GLU A 152 -6.01 -23.22 22.46
CA GLU A 152 -6.23 -23.91 23.74
C GLU A 152 -5.73 -25.36 23.68
N ALA A 153 -5.99 -26.10 22.62
CA ALA A 153 -5.45 -27.43 22.42
C ALA A 153 -3.90 -27.46 22.43
N ALA A 154 -3.26 -26.46 21.86
CA ALA A 154 -1.80 -26.36 21.92
C ALA A 154 -1.29 -26.11 23.36
N LEU A 155 -2.00 -25.31 24.14
CA LEU A 155 -1.69 -25.08 25.56
C LEU A 155 -1.88 -26.35 26.39
N ASP A 156 -2.94 -27.12 26.14
CA ASP A 156 -3.20 -28.40 26.83
C ASP A 156 -2.12 -29.45 26.53
N LEU A 157 -1.51 -29.38 25.32
CA LEU A 157 -0.36 -30.19 24.94
C LEU A 157 0.97 -29.69 25.54
N GLY A 158 0.95 -28.68 26.43
CA GLY A 158 2.10 -28.16 27.14
C GLY A 158 2.85 -27.02 26.45
N ALA A 159 2.30 -26.43 25.37
CA ALA A 159 2.89 -25.24 24.74
C ALA A 159 2.76 -24.03 25.70
N THR A 160 3.79 -23.18 25.74
CA THR A 160 3.67 -21.87 26.38
C THR A 160 2.82 -20.91 25.50
N ASN A 161 2.25 -19.84 26.08
CA ASN A 161 1.50 -18.83 25.34
C ASN A 161 2.26 -18.29 24.11
N VAL A 162 3.56 -18.06 24.23
CA VAL A 162 4.41 -17.58 23.13
C VAL A 162 4.55 -18.64 22.04
N GLN A 163 4.70 -19.90 22.41
CA GLN A 163 4.77 -21.03 21.47
C GLN A 163 3.42 -21.22 20.75
N ALA A 164 2.29 -21.16 21.45
CA ALA A 164 0.96 -21.25 20.86
C ALA A 164 0.73 -20.10 19.84
N ILE A 165 1.10 -18.87 20.19
CA ILE A 165 1.02 -17.73 19.25
C ILE A 165 1.91 -17.96 18.03
N ARG A 166 3.19 -18.30 18.23
CA ARG A 166 4.18 -18.37 17.16
C ARG A 166 3.99 -19.57 16.23
N LEU A 167 3.62 -20.73 16.79
CA LEU A 167 3.54 -22.01 16.06
C LEU A 167 2.14 -22.33 15.55
N VAL A 168 1.09 -21.74 16.13
CA VAL A 168 -0.31 -22.01 15.78
C VAL A 168 -1.00 -20.75 15.24
N THR A 169 -1.14 -19.73 16.06
CA THR A 169 -1.96 -18.56 15.73
C THR A 169 -1.36 -17.75 14.58
N LEU A 170 -0.09 -17.41 14.66
CA LEU A 170 0.58 -16.58 13.65
C LEU A 170 0.62 -17.25 12.27
N PRO A 171 0.95 -18.53 12.10
CA PRO A 171 0.86 -19.20 10.80
C PRO A 171 -0.55 -19.22 10.20
N LEU A 172 -1.58 -19.33 11.01
CA LEU A 172 -2.97 -19.29 10.56
C LEU A 172 -3.45 -17.86 10.21
N LEU A 173 -2.77 -16.82 10.73
CA LEU A 173 -3.01 -15.41 10.38
C LEU A 173 -2.17 -14.93 9.20
N TRP A 174 -1.13 -15.66 8.77
CA TRP A 174 -0.25 -15.26 7.67
C TRP A 174 -0.99 -14.75 6.43
N PRO A 175 -2.11 -15.35 5.97
CA PRO A 175 -2.84 -14.83 4.82
C PRO A 175 -3.34 -13.41 5.02
N ALA A 176 -3.83 -13.09 6.21
CA ALA A 176 -4.30 -11.73 6.52
C ALA A 176 -3.14 -10.74 6.69
N VAL A 177 -2.04 -11.19 7.31
CA VAL A 177 -0.82 -10.38 7.47
C VAL A 177 -0.20 -10.05 6.10
N ILE A 178 -0.07 -11.05 5.22
CA ILE A 178 0.48 -10.81 3.86
C ILE A 178 -0.47 -9.92 3.06
N ALA A 179 -1.78 -10.14 3.10
CA ALA A 179 -2.74 -9.32 2.39
C ALA A 179 -2.69 -7.86 2.86
N SER A 180 -2.60 -7.62 4.19
CA SER A 180 -2.47 -6.27 4.72
C SER A 180 -1.12 -5.63 4.37
N ALA A 181 -0.03 -6.39 4.37
CA ALA A 181 1.28 -5.92 3.95
C ALA A 181 1.28 -5.46 2.49
N LEU A 182 0.74 -6.26 1.58
CA LEU A 182 0.65 -5.91 0.17
C LEU A 182 -0.29 -4.73 -0.10
N LEU A 183 -1.39 -4.61 0.66
CA LEU A 183 -2.24 -3.43 0.61
C LEU A 183 -1.46 -2.17 1.02
N VAL A 184 -0.71 -2.22 2.13
CA VAL A 184 0.11 -1.10 2.59
C VAL A 184 1.17 -0.73 1.55
N PHE A 185 1.81 -1.72 0.92
CA PHE A 185 2.76 -1.44 -0.14
C PHE A 185 2.12 -0.64 -1.28
N VAL A 186 0.96 -1.09 -1.78
CA VAL A 186 0.24 -0.40 -2.86
C VAL A 186 -0.15 1.00 -2.45
N MET A 187 -0.78 1.16 -1.27
CA MET A 187 -1.20 2.47 -0.77
C MET A 187 -0.03 3.44 -0.61
N SER A 188 1.10 2.96 -0.09
CA SER A 188 2.30 3.77 0.10
C SER A 188 3.00 4.10 -1.23
N PHE A 189 2.99 3.18 -2.20
CA PHE A 189 3.61 3.38 -3.51
C PHE A 189 2.87 4.41 -4.36
N ASP A 190 1.53 4.43 -4.29
CA ASP A 190 0.67 5.33 -5.07
C ASP A 190 0.33 6.64 -4.33
N ASP A 191 0.76 6.79 -3.06
CA ASP A 191 0.44 7.97 -2.25
C ASP A 191 1.08 9.23 -2.83
N PHE A 192 0.21 10.19 -3.16
CA PHE A 192 0.61 11.52 -3.60
C PHE A 192 0.52 12.55 -2.47
N VAL A 193 -0.57 12.55 -1.72
CA VAL A 193 -0.91 13.67 -0.82
C VAL A 193 0.06 13.75 0.34
N THR A 194 0.24 12.65 1.09
CA THR A 194 1.19 12.64 2.22
C THR A 194 2.61 12.85 1.72
N SER A 195 2.98 12.20 0.61
CA SER A 195 4.29 12.37 -0.01
C SER A 195 4.56 13.81 -0.40
N TYR A 196 3.59 14.51 -0.99
CA TYR A 196 3.75 15.89 -1.44
C TYR A 196 4.05 16.86 -0.28
N PHE A 197 3.36 16.70 0.85
CA PHE A 197 3.53 17.59 2.01
C PHE A 197 4.72 17.23 2.89
N THR A 198 5.17 15.98 2.87
CA THR A 198 6.22 15.49 3.78
C THR A 198 7.55 15.19 3.11
N SER A 199 7.66 15.25 1.76
CA SER A 199 8.92 15.09 1.04
C SER A 199 9.80 16.35 1.13
N GLY A 200 11.11 16.12 1.15
CA GLY A 200 12.10 17.17 1.02
C GLY A 200 12.34 17.59 -0.43
N VAL A 201 13.35 18.43 -0.61
CA VAL A 201 13.73 18.96 -1.95
C VAL A 201 14.67 18.05 -2.73
N ASP A 202 15.32 17.08 -2.08
CA ASP A 202 16.40 16.29 -2.68
C ASP A 202 15.88 15.26 -3.67
N VAL A 203 14.91 14.44 -3.27
CA VAL A 203 14.31 13.41 -4.12
C VAL A 203 12.79 13.37 -3.88
N ALA A 204 12.04 13.63 -4.93
CA ALA A 204 10.58 13.50 -4.91
C ALA A 204 10.17 12.05 -5.22
N PRO A 205 9.26 11.44 -4.43
CA PRO A 205 8.62 10.17 -4.79
C PRO A 205 7.93 10.25 -6.15
N LEU A 206 7.74 9.11 -6.79
CA LEU A 206 7.23 9.03 -8.16
C LEU A 206 5.89 9.75 -8.38
N PRO A 207 4.87 9.65 -7.50
CA PRO A 207 3.61 10.39 -7.66
C PRO A 207 3.83 11.93 -7.63
N VAL A 208 4.73 12.41 -6.77
CA VAL A 208 5.06 13.84 -6.67
C VAL A 208 5.78 14.32 -7.94
N ARG A 209 6.69 13.50 -8.48
CA ARG A 209 7.36 13.80 -9.75
C ARG A 209 6.38 13.85 -10.92
N ILE A 210 5.45 12.89 -11.01
CA ILE A 210 4.40 12.90 -12.05
C ILE A 210 3.58 14.19 -11.96
N TYR A 211 3.18 14.58 -10.77
CA TYR A 211 2.45 15.83 -10.55
C TYR A 211 3.24 17.05 -11.04
N SER A 212 4.53 17.12 -10.74
CA SER A 212 5.41 18.17 -11.24
C SER A 212 5.48 18.19 -12.77
N MET A 213 5.60 17.02 -13.41
CA MET A 213 5.63 16.92 -14.87
C MET A 213 4.32 17.43 -15.51
N ILE A 214 3.16 17.15 -14.91
CA ILE A 214 1.86 17.64 -15.39
C ILE A 214 1.80 19.16 -15.37
N HIS A 215 2.39 19.81 -14.37
CA HIS A 215 2.44 21.28 -14.28
C HIS A 215 3.25 21.94 -15.41
N PHE A 216 4.27 21.25 -15.93
CA PHE A 216 5.07 21.76 -17.05
C PHE A 216 4.49 21.40 -18.43
N GLY A 217 3.39 20.66 -18.47
CA GLY A 217 2.66 20.27 -19.68
C GLY A 217 2.54 18.75 -19.83
N VAL A 218 1.38 18.31 -20.26
CA VAL A 218 1.07 16.88 -20.44
C VAL A 218 1.78 16.35 -21.68
N THR A 219 2.69 15.41 -21.48
CA THR A 219 3.44 14.72 -22.54
C THR A 219 3.11 13.21 -22.52
N PRO A 220 3.29 12.48 -23.64
CA PRO A 220 3.12 11.03 -23.64
C PRO A 220 4.06 10.28 -22.68
N GLU A 221 5.14 10.92 -22.26
CA GLU A 221 6.03 10.43 -21.22
C GLU A 221 5.28 10.21 -19.89
N ILE A 222 4.37 11.13 -19.52
CA ILE A 222 3.53 11.02 -18.33
C ILE A 222 2.63 9.78 -18.44
N ASN A 223 2.09 9.50 -19.64
CA ASN A 223 1.29 8.30 -19.86
C ASN A 223 2.13 7.02 -19.67
N ALA A 224 3.40 7.04 -20.11
CA ALA A 224 4.31 5.89 -19.93
C ALA A 224 4.65 5.67 -18.45
N VAL A 225 4.90 6.74 -17.67
CA VAL A 225 5.11 6.64 -16.20
C VAL A 225 3.87 6.12 -15.50
N GLY A 226 2.69 6.70 -15.79
CA GLY A 226 1.42 6.25 -15.22
C GLY A 226 1.12 4.78 -15.54
N THR A 227 1.41 4.36 -16.78
CA THR A 227 1.29 2.95 -17.18
C THR A 227 2.25 2.06 -16.41
N LEU A 228 3.50 2.49 -16.21
CA LEU A 228 4.50 1.74 -15.42
C LEU A 228 4.02 1.55 -13.97
N MET A 229 3.55 2.62 -13.32
CA MET A 229 2.96 2.53 -11.98
C MET A 229 1.79 1.55 -11.93
N MET A 230 0.85 1.67 -12.88
CA MET A 230 -0.31 0.79 -12.96
C MET A 230 0.11 -0.68 -13.11
N VAL A 231 1.09 -0.97 -13.96
CA VAL A 231 1.61 -2.35 -14.16
C VAL A 231 2.23 -2.89 -12.86
N ILE A 232 3.00 -2.08 -12.15
CA ILE A 232 3.60 -2.48 -10.86
C ILE A 232 2.49 -2.77 -9.85
N THR A 233 1.54 -1.85 -9.65
CA THR A 233 0.43 -1.99 -8.71
C THR A 233 -0.43 -3.22 -9.03
N ILE A 234 -0.84 -3.40 -10.29
CA ILE A 234 -1.63 -4.56 -10.71
C ILE A 234 -0.85 -5.86 -10.50
N SER A 235 0.45 -5.89 -10.79
CA SER A 235 1.28 -7.08 -10.60
C SER A 235 1.33 -7.50 -9.13
N ILE A 236 1.42 -6.55 -8.22
CA ILE A 236 1.43 -6.79 -6.77
C ILE A 236 0.06 -7.29 -6.30
N VAL A 237 -1.02 -6.67 -6.77
CA VAL A 237 -2.39 -7.11 -6.45
C VAL A 237 -2.64 -8.54 -6.96
N LEU A 238 -2.22 -8.85 -8.18
CA LEU A 238 -2.33 -10.20 -8.74
C LEU A 238 -1.50 -11.21 -7.94
N LEU A 239 -0.30 -10.85 -7.53
CA LEU A 239 0.53 -11.68 -6.66
C LEU A 239 -0.17 -11.95 -5.33
N ALA A 240 -0.76 -10.92 -4.71
CA ALA A 240 -1.54 -11.06 -3.48
C ALA A 240 -2.71 -12.05 -3.65
N LEU A 241 -3.46 -11.91 -4.74
CA LEU A 241 -4.59 -12.80 -5.06
C LEU A 241 -4.12 -14.25 -5.30
N LEU A 242 -2.99 -14.44 -5.99
CA LEU A 242 -2.42 -15.77 -6.24
C LEU A 242 -1.97 -16.44 -4.93
N ILE A 243 -1.33 -15.72 -4.03
CA ILE A 243 -0.94 -16.24 -2.71
C ILE A 243 -2.18 -16.64 -1.93
N TYR A 244 -3.19 -15.76 -1.88
CA TYR A 244 -4.44 -16.00 -1.16
C TYR A 244 -5.20 -17.23 -1.69
N THR A 245 -5.36 -17.34 -3.01
CA THR A 245 -6.09 -18.47 -3.63
C THR A 245 -5.37 -19.80 -3.47
N ARG A 246 -4.04 -19.82 -3.54
CA ARG A 246 -3.24 -21.03 -3.29
C ARG A 246 -3.40 -21.52 -1.86
N GLN A 247 -3.39 -20.61 -0.89
CA GLN A 247 -3.56 -20.96 0.51
C GLN A 247 -4.97 -21.49 0.82
N GLN A 248 -6.00 -20.92 0.20
CA GLN A 248 -7.37 -21.46 0.34
C GLN A 248 -7.49 -22.86 -0.24
N ARG A 249 -6.93 -23.12 -1.42
CA ARG A 249 -6.97 -24.46 -2.06
C ARG A 249 -6.24 -25.50 -1.22
N ALA A 250 -5.08 -25.18 -0.67
CA ALA A 250 -4.34 -26.08 0.21
C ALA A 250 -5.13 -26.45 1.48
N ARG A 251 -5.89 -25.50 2.05
CA ARG A 251 -6.79 -25.76 3.18
C ARG A 251 -7.95 -26.69 2.82
N LEU A 252 -8.59 -26.46 1.69
CA LEU A 252 -9.71 -27.30 1.24
C LEU A 252 -9.25 -28.72 0.90
N ALA A 253 -8.06 -28.90 0.33
CA ALA A 253 -7.49 -30.22 0.08
C ALA A 253 -7.22 -30.99 1.38
N PHE A 254 -6.68 -30.33 2.41
CA PHE A 254 -6.43 -30.94 3.73
C PHE A 254 -7.70 -31.33 4.47
N LEU A 255 -8.82 -30.65 4.23
CA LEU A 255 -10.12 -30.96 4.86
C LEU A 255 -10.90 -32.06 4.11
N ALA A 256 -10.46 -32.42 2.91
CA ALA A 256 -11.09 -33.45 2.07
C ALA A 256 -10.41 -34.84 2.20
N GLU A 257 -9.27 -34.91 2.87
CA GLU A 257 -8.58 -36.15 3.31
C GLU A 257 -9.00 -36.55 4.74
#